data_338bf4b901ca4f6498936f69bca0709f
#
_entry.id   338bf4b901ca4f6498936f69bca0709f
#
_cell.length_a   1.000
_cell.length_b   1.000
_cell.length_c   1.000
_cell.angle_alpha   90.00
_cell.angle_beta   90.00
_cell.angle_gamma   90.00
#
_symmetry.space_group_name_H-M   'P 1'
#
loop_
_entity.id
_entity.type
_entity.pdbx_description
1 polymer ?
#
loop_
_entity_poly.entity_id
_entity_poly.type
_entity_poly.pdbx_seq_one_letter_code
_entity_poly.pdbx_strand_id
1 'polypeptide(L)'
;EDGDGKRPGRRPTSRSPLILTDAAKQPLVGELRPDTAMNWLALEASAGGVVGYLVTPKIERINRQFDQLFEQKQKKSLGLTALAMIFFSGLLSIPLASRIVKPLLTVNSAVGEISSGNYAHRVDVNRRDEIGDLADKINLLGYSLEQNRDARHRWIAEISHELRTPLAVLRGEIEAVQDGVRIMDEQAVESLHGEVLSLGRLIDDLHTLSVSDVGALDYRLAVLDLNKLLADFLDSQQEMLADNALTLTRDIGREQILVQGDAQRLEQLFANLMQNTCRYTDSEGALHVDVKIANLNSDKFSGSDAVVIDWFDSSPGVESDALSQLFDPLFRTESSRNREYGGTGLGLSIAKRIVEAHQGSIKATQSELGGLHLQIELPLFCKQRASKV
;
A
#
# COMPACT_ATOMS: atom_id res chain seq x y z
N GLU A 1 -66.63 -3.48 57.08
CA GLU A 1 -67.38 -2.41 57.76
C GLU A 1 -67.29 -1.13 56.98
N ASP A 2 -68.44 -0.72 56.53
CA ASP A 2 -68.94 0.62 56.12
C ASP A 2 -67.99 1.48 55.27
N GLY A 3 -68.22 1.68 54.01
CA GLY A 3 -69.48 2.11 53.42
C GLY A 3 -69.55 3.61 53.33
N ASP A 4 -69.05 4.25 52.29
CA ASP A 4 -69.72 5.46 51.81
C ASP A 4 -69.51 5.66 50.30
N GLY A 5 -70.57 5.31 49.59
CA GLY A 5 -70.61 5.46 48.12
C GLY A 5 -70.86 6.91 47.72
N LYS A 6 -69.82 7.69 47.42
CA LYS A 6 -69.99 8.93 46.67
C LYS A 6 -70.07 8.62 45.19
N ARG A 7 -71.29 8.63 44.65
CA ARG A 7 -71.53 8.65 43.19
C ARG A 7 -70.84 9.83 42.54
N PRO A 8 -70.12 9.64 41.42
CA PRO A 8 -69.53 10.75 40.69
C PRO A 8 -70.61 11.65 40.13
N GLY A 9 -70.55 12.94 40.51
CA GLY A 9 -71.46 13.98 40.06
C GLY A 9 -71.58 14.02 38.54
N ARG A 10 -72.84 14.07 38.09
CA ARG A 10 -73.19 14.36 36.71
C ARG A 10 -72.44 15.60 36.24
N ARG A 11 -71.54 15.43 35.22
CA ARG A 11 -71.03 16.55 34.47
C ARG A 11 -72.19 17.34 33.87
N PRO A 12 -72.28 18.65 34.05
CA PRO A 12 -73.26 19.45 33.36
C PRO A 12 -72.97 19.39 31.86
N THR A 13 -73.89 18.83 31.11
CA THR A 13 -73.92 18.93 29.66
C THR A 13 -74.16 20.39 29.30
N SER A 14 -73.08 21.16 29.10
CA SER A 14 -73.16 22.53 28.58
C SER A 14 -73.53 22.45 27.09
N ARG A 15 -74.82 22.19 26.85
CA ARG A 15 -75.47 22.59 25.60
C ARG A 15 -75.65 24.09 25.72
N SER A 16 -74.93 24.88 24.94
CA SER A 16 -75.20 26.33 24.80
C SER A 16 -76.65 26.46 24.39
N PRO A 17 -77.52 27.09 25.20
CA PRO A 17 -78.92 27.17 24.90
C PRO A 17 -79.06 28.02 23.63
N LEU A 18 -79.51 27.39 22.55
CA LEU A 18 -80.01 28.11 21.37
C LEU A 18 -81.30 28.76 21.78
N ILE A 19 -81.42 30.07 21.68
CA ILE A 19 -82.57 30.85 21.97
C ILE A 19 -83.24 31.25 20.66
N LEU A 20 -84.50 30.95 20.47
CA LEU A 20 -85.30 31.36 19.33
C LEU A 20 -86.17 32.53 19.71
N THR A 21 -86.20 33.60 18.95
CA THR A 21 -87.04 34.74 19.21
C THR A 21 -87.94 35.03 17.98
N ASP A 22 -88.99 35.71 18.17
CA ASP A 22 -89.90 36.24 17.12
C ASP A 22 -89.24 37.50 16.43
N ALA A 23 -89.87 38.06 15.42
CA ALA A 23 -89.41 39.26 14.73
C ALA A 23 -89.32 40.50 15.66
N ALA A 24 -90.10 40.52 16.78
CA ALA A 24 -90.04 41.58 17.79
C ALA A 24 -89.00 41.30 18.88
N LYS A 25 -88.14 40.27 18.66
CA LYS A 25 -87.09 39.85 19.60
C LYS A 25 -87.61 39.32 20.94
N GLN A 26 -88.89 38.88 21.03
CA GLN A 26 -89.42 38.18 22.16
C GLN A 26 -88.99 36.72 22.14
N PRO A 27 -88.53 36.12 23.24
CA PRO A 27 -88.09 34.74 23.27
C PRO A 27 -89.24 33.78 23.08
N LEU A 28 -89.19 32.95 22.04
CA LEU A 28 -90.15 31.86 21.79
C LEU A 28 -89.68 30.56 22.46
N VAL A 29 -88.32 30.36 22.48
CA VAL A 29 -87.73 29.20 23.11
C VAL A 29 -86.43 29.64 23.77
N GLY A 30 -86.24 29.33 25.06
CA GLY A 30 -85.14 29.73 25.88
C GLY A 30 -85.29 31.04 26.62
N GLU A 31 -84.42 31.39 27.54
CA GLU A 31 -84.45 32.63 28.31
C GLU A 31 -83.27 33.55 27.87
N LEU A 32 -83.63 34.80 27.51
CA LEU A 32 -82.60 35.85 27.22
C LEU A 32 -82.04 36.30 28.56
N ARG A 33 -80.75 36.14 28.73
CA ARG A 33 -80.00 36.66 29.88
C ARG A 33 -79.54 38.10 29.59
N PRO A 34 -79.97 39.10 30.37
CA PRO A 34 -79.67 40.51 30.01
C PRO A 34 -78.20 40.90 30.06
N ASP A 35 -77.40 40.13 30.77
CA ASP A 35 -75.94 40.48 30.96
C ASP A 35 -74.98 39.73 30.01
N THR A 36 -75.53 39.03 29.00
CA THR A 36 -74.62 38.25 28.09
C THR A 36 -74.73 38.84 26.70
N ALA A 37 -73.56 39.20 26.14
CA ALA A 37 -73.47 39.58 24.73
C ALA A 37 -73.94 38.41 23.85
N MET A 38 -74.90 38.68 22.95
CA MET A 38 -75.57 37.67 22.10
C MET A 38 -75.28 37.94 20.63
N ASN A 39 -75.03 36.87 19.90
CA ASN A 39 -75.05 36.90 18.45
C ASN A 39 -76.44 36.62 17.94
N TRP A 40 -76.96 37.51 17.10
CA TRP A 40 -78.32 37.44 16.53
C TRP A 40 -78.19 37.05 15.06
N LEU A 41 -78.74 35.89 14.69
CA LEU A 41 -78.83 35.44 13.32
C LEU A 41 -80.29 35.57 12.86
N ALA A 42 -80.59 36.41 11.91
CA ALA A 42 -81.94 36.62 11.40
C ALA A 42 -82.35 35.37 10.62
N LEU A 43 -83.63 34.96 10.91
CA LEU A 43 -84.31 33.90 10.20
C LEU A 43 -85.33 34.56 9.25
N GLU A 44 -85.09 34.41 7.92
CA GLU A 44 -85.93 35.00 6.88
C GLU A 44 -86.95 33.97 6.35
N ALA A 45 -88.15 34.39 6.10
CA ALA A 45 -89.10 33.57 5.39
C ALA A 45 -88.88 33.54 3.91
N SER A 46 -89.27 32.48 3.21
CA SER A 46 -89.16 32.32 1.76
C SER A 46 -89.82 33.42 0.92
N ALA A 47 -90.64 34.26 1.54
CA ALA A 47 -91.35 35.38 0.95
C ALA A 47 -90.72 36.76 1.23
N GLY A 48 -89.49 36.80 1.80
CA GLY A 48 -88.73 38.06 2.06
C GLY A 48 -89.25 38.84 3.29
N GLY A 49 -88.97 38.39 4.47
CA GLY A 49 -89.19 39.12 5.73
C GLY A 49 -88.56 38.35 6.90
N VAL A 50 -88.02 39.09 7.89
CA VAL A 50 -87.45 38.45 9.07
C VAL A 50 -88.56 37.91 9.94
N VAL A 51 -88.67 36.60 10.14
CA VAL A 51 -89.65 35.89 10.94
C VAL A 51 -89.20 35.75 12.41
N GLY A 52 -87.91 35.83 12.65
CA GLY A 52 -87.38 35.69 14.00
C GLY A 52 -85.84 35.71 13.99
N TYR A 53 -85.25 35.46 15.15
CA TYR A 53 -83.77 35.40 15.29
C TYR A 53 -83.38 34.17 16.09
N LEU A 54 -82.32 33.53 15.60
CA LEU A 54 -81.63 32.52 16.37
C LEU A 54 -80.50 33.23 17.15
N VAL A 55 -80.59 33.16 18.46
CA VAL A 55 -79.68 33.87 19.36
C VAL A 55 -78.75 32.88 20.03
N THR A 56 -77.45 33.12 19.95
CA THR A 56 -76.48 32.35 20.62
C THR A 56 -75.59 33.24 21.50
N PRO A 57 -75.22 32.81 22.71
CA PRO A 57 -74.30 33.61 23.52
C PRO A 57 -73.00 33.84 22.74
N LYS A 58 -72.56 35.08 22.69
CA LYS A 58 -71.24 35.43 22.16
C LYS A 58 -70.23 34.84 23.12
N ILE A 59 -69.63 33.78 22.75
CA ILE A 59 -68.49 33.23 23.51
C ILE A 59 -67.40 34.26 23.40
N GLU A 60 -67.30 35.20 24.31
CA GLU A 60 -66.07 35.96 24.50
C GLU A 60 -64.99 34.97 24.85
N ARG A 61 -63.97 34.90 24.04
CA ARG A 61 -62.81 34.06 24.29
C ARG A 61 -62.44 34.20 25.76
N ILE A 62 -62.76 33.22 26.53
CA ILE A 62 -62.41 33.14 27.95
C ILE A 62 -60.85 33.08 27.95
N ASN A 63 -60.30 34.15 28.51
CA ASN A 63 -58.93 34.26 28.94
C ASN A 63 -57.84 34.77 27.94
N ARG A 64 -57.89 36.04 27.61
CA ARG A 64 -56.67 36.74 27.20
C ARG A 64 -55.52 36.61 28.25
N GLN A 65 -55.83 36.45 29.52
CA GLN A 65 -54.84 36.23 30.56
C GLN A 65 -54.23 34.83 30.52
N PHE A 66 -55.00 33.80 30.18
CA PHE A 66 -54.46 32.44 30.03
C PHE A 66 -53.60 32.32 28.77
N ASP A 67 -54.00 32.90 27.67
CA ASP A 67 -53.24 32.95 26.44
C ASP A 67 -51.90 33.69 26.64
N GLN A 68 -51.90 34.78 27.32
CA GLN A 68 -50.69 35.56 27.65
C GLN A 68 -49.76 34.81 28.61
N LEU A 69 -50.30 34.15 29.64
CA LEU A 69 -49.52 33.29 30.56
C LEU A 69 -48.94 32.06 29.85
N PHE A 70 -49.69 31.48 28.93
CA PHE A 70 -49.26 30.36 28.14
C PHE A 70 -48.15 30.76 27.17
N GLU A 71 -48.30 31.87 26.42
CA GLU A 71 -47.27 32.41 25.55
C GLU A 71 -45.99 32.75 26.31
N GLN A 72 -46.11 33.37 27.48
CA GLN A 72 -44.91 33.70 28.31
C GLN A 72 -44.19 32.45 28.81
N LYS A 73 -44.93 31.42 29.26
CA LYS A 73 -44.36 30.15 29.67
C LYS A 73 -43.70 29.44 28.47
N GLN A 74 -44.35 29.41 27.30
CA GLN A 74 -43.84 28.82 26.11
C GLN A 74 -42.56 29.52 25.62
N LYS A 75 -42.53 30.87 25.58
CA LYS A 75 -41.34 31.64 25.22
C LYS A 75 -40.18 31.39 26.19
N LYS A 76 -40.44 31.33 27.50
CA LYS A 76 -39.42 31.01 28.52
C LYS A 76 -38.92 29.55 28.36
N SER A 77 -39.81 28.59 28.14
CA SER A 77 -39.44 27.20 27.92
C SER A 77 -38.59 27.04 26.63
N LEU A 78 -38.99 27.65 25.51
CA LEU A 78 -38.24 27.65 24.26
C LEU A 78 -36.88 28.34 24.41
N GLY A 79 -36.83 29.45 25.15
CA GLY A 79 -35.55 30.14 25.45
C GLY A 79 -34.60 29.27 26.28
N LEU A 80 -35.13 28.60 27.31
CA LEU A 80 -34.34 27.70 28.15
C LEU A 80 -33.83 26.47 27.37
N THR A 81 -34.68 25.85 26.54
CA THR A 81 -34.30 24.71 25.70
C THR A 81 -33.25 25.10 24.65
N ALA A 82 -33.41 26.28 24.01
CA ALA A 82 -32.39 26.80 23.07
C ALA A 82 -31.03 27.03 23.76
N LEU A 83 -31.05 27.62 24.94
CA LEU A 83 -29.85 27.87 25.74
C LEU A 83 -29.19 26.57 26.20
N ALA A 84 -29.97 25.59 26.61
CA ALA A 84 -29.49 24.24 26.93
C ALA A 84 -28.88 23.54 25.72
N MET A 85 -29.51 23.62 24.54
CA MET A 85 -28.98 23.05 23.30
C MET A 85 -27.62 23.68 22.92
N ILE A 86 -27.47 25.01 23.00
CA ILE A 86 -26.21 25.70 22.73
C ILE A 86 -25.14 25.26 23.73
N PHE A 87 -25.49 25.19 25.02
CA PHE A 87 -24.56 24.75 26.06
C PHE A 87 -24.10 23.30 25.84
N PHE A 88 -25.00 22.36 25.59
CA PHE A 88 -24.66 20.96 25.33
C PHE A 88 -23.90 20.80 24.01
N SER A 89 -24.26 21.56 22.97
CA SER A 89 -23.53 21.57 21.71
C SER A 89 -22.09 22.04 21.90
N GLY A 90 -21.87 23.13 22.64
CA GLY A 90 -20.52 23.60 22.97
C GLY A 90 -19.75 22.60 23.85
N LEU A 91 -20.40 22.00 24.84
CA LEU A 91 -19.79 21.01 25.71
C LEU A 91 -19.33 19.75 24.94
N LEU A 92 -20.11 19.32 23.94
CA LEU A 92 -19.79 18.14 23.10
C LEU A 92 -18.73 18.47 22.03
N SER A 93 -18.73 19.70 21.53
CA SER A 93 -17.80 20.14 20.47
C SER A 93 -16.34 20.13 20.91
N ILE A 94 -16.04 20.52 22.15
CA ILE A 94 -14.66 20.59 22.67
C ILE A 94 -13.97 19.20 22.71
N PRO A 95 -14.57 18.14 23.32
CA PRO A 95 -13.97 16.82 23.34
C PRO A 95 -13.88 16.21 21.93
N LEU A 96 -14.87 16.47 21.07
CA LEU A 96 -14.82 16.00 19.69
C LEU A 96 -13.66 16.61 18.93
N ALA A 97 -13.47 17.92 19.03
CA ALA A 97 -12.35 18.63 18.41
C ALA A 97 -10.98 18.14 18.94
N SER A 98 -10.86 17.88 20.24
CA SER A 98 -9.60 17.43 20.84
C SER A 98 -9.32 15.96 20.55
N ARG A 99 -10.35 15.11 20.47
CA ARG A 99 -10.16 13.66 20.28
C ARG A 99 -10.12 13.22 18.83
N ILE A 100 -10.68 13.99 17.91
CA ILE A 100 -10.74 13.60 16.49
C ILE A 100 -10.01 14.60 15.61
N VAL A 101 -10.36 15.88 15.68
CA VAL A 101 -9.86 16.90 14.73
C VAL A 101 -8.36 17.16 14.92
N LYS A 102 -7.92 17.38 16.17
CA LYS A 102 -6.50 17.66 16.43
C LYS A 102 -5.57 16.54 15.99
N PRO A 103 -5.80 15.27 16.37
CA PRO A 103 -4.97 14.17 15.91
C PRO A 103 -4.96 13.99 14.37
N LEU A 104 -6.12 14.17 13.73
CA LEU A 104 -6.21 14.15 12.26
C LEU A 104 -5.37 15.26 11.62
N LEU A 105 -5.37 16.46 12.18
CA LEU A 105 -4.51 17.56 11.69
C LEU A 105 -3.02 17.24 11.90
N THR A 106 -2.64 16.59 13.01
CA THR A 106 -1.27 16.13 13.26
C THR A 106 -0.84 15.10 12.23
N VAL A 107 -1.69 14.11 11.96
CA VAL A 107 -1.45 13.11 10.91
C VAL A 107 -1.33 13.77 9.54
N ASN A 108 -2.24 14.67 9.20
CA ASN A 108 -2.20 15.39 7.91
C ASN A 108 -0.94 16.25 7.76
N SER A 109 -0.49 16.92 8.82
CA SER A 109 0.77 17.70 8.77
C SER A 109 1.99 16.80 8.58
N ALA A 110 2.00 15.62 9.21
CA ALA A 110 3.08 14.65 9.03
C ALA A 110 3.14 14.08 7.60
N VAL A 111 1.99 13.82 6.98
CA VAL A 111 1.92 13.45 5.57
C VAL A 111 2.49 14.57 4.69
N GLY A 112 2.21 15.83 5.02
CA GLY A 112 2.79 17.00 4.34
C GLY A 112 4.31 17.05 4.46
N GLU A 113 4.87 16.82 5.65
CA GLU A 113 6.31 16.76 5.90
C GLU A 113 6.97 15.61 5.10
N ILE A 114 6.38 14.40 5.17
CA ILE A 114 6.87 13.25 4.40
C ILE A 114 6.81 13.53 2.90
N SER A 115 5.75 14.15 2.41
CA SER A 115 5.59 14.50 0.98
C SER A 115 6.61 15.54 0.52
N SER A 116 7.06 16.43 1.41
CA SER A 116 8.12 17.41 1.12
C SER A 116 9.54 16.82 1.19
N GLY A 117 9.68 15.52 1.51
CA GLY A 117 10.96 14.82 1.59
C GLY A 117 11.55 14.70 3.00
N ASN A 118 10.86 15.20 4.03
CA ASN A 118 11.25 15.00 5.42
C ASN A 118 10.78 13.64 5.94
N TYR A 119 11.42 12.58 5.47
CA TYR A 119 11.04 11.19 5.80
C TYR A 119 11.37 10.80 7.25
N ALA A 120 12.21 11.58 7.95
CA ALA A 120 12.52 11.34 9.37
C ALA A 120 11.41 11.80 10.31
N HIS A 121 10.43 12.57 9.81
CA HIS A 121 9.31 13.02 10.64
C HIS A 121 8.46 11.83 11.09
N ARG A 122 8.06 11.81 12.38
CA ARG A 122 7.21 10.76 12.95
C ARG A 122 6.01 11.39 13.63
N VAL A 123 4.88 10.72 13.49
CA VAL A 123 3.63 11.07 14.18
C VAL A 123 3.66 10.44 15.56
N ASP A 124 3.69 11.26 16.60
CA ASP A 124 3.53 10.78 17.97
C ASP A 124 2.05 10.90 18.39
N VAL A 125 1.30 9.83 18.19
CA VAL A 125 -0.11 9.71 18.59
C VAL A 125 -0.24 8.46 19.45
N ASN A 126 -0.13 8.65 20.77
CA ASN A 126 -0.27 7.55 21.73
C ASN A 126 -1.75 7.20 21.91
N ARG A 127 -2.31 6.41 20.99
CA ARG A 127 -3.72 5.96 20.96
C ARG A 127 -3.81 4.51 20.50
N ARG A 128 -4.89 3.84 20.94
CA ARG A 128 -5.19 2.44 20.58
C ARG A 128 -6.50 2.34 19.79
N ASP A 129 -6.73 3.30 18.90
CA ASP A 129 -7.90 3.35 18.02
C ASP A 129 -7.44 3.46 16.55
N GLU A 130 -8.38 3.64 15.63
CA GLU A 130 -8.15 3.71 14.19
C GLU A 130 -7.20 4.86 13.79
N ILE A 131 -7.20 5.94 14.57
CA ILE A 131 -6.28 7.07 14.35
C ILE A 131 -4.85 6.70 14.79
N GLY A 132 -4.71 5.92 15.86
CA GLY A 132 -3.42 5.36 16.28
C GLY A 132 -2.85 4.42 15.22
N ASP A 133 -3.67 3.48 14.72
CA ASP A 133 -3.29 2.55 13.65
C ASP A 133 -2.89 3.29 12.35
N LEU A 134 -3.60 4.36 12.00
CA LEU A 134 -3.24 5.22 10.87
C LEU A 134 -1.88 5.92 11.08
N ALA A 135 -1.62 6.43 12.29
CA ALA A 135 -0.35 7.07 12.62
C ALA A 135 0.82 6.08 12.51
N ASP A 136 0.63 4.85 13.00
CA ASP A 136 1.65 3.78 12.91
C ASP A 136 1.93 3.40 11.45
N LYS A 137 0.90 3.29 10.61
CA LYS A 137 1.06 3.03 9.16
C LYS A 137 1.81 4.15 8.45
N ILE A 138 1.54 5.41 8.80
CA ILE A 138 2.25 6.57 8.25
C ILE A 138 3.71 6.59 8.72
N ASN A 139 3.97 6.25 9.98
CA ASN A 139 5.33 6.10 10.49
C ASN A 139 6.10 5.00 9.78
N LEU A 140 5.46 3.86 9.51
CA LEU A 140 6.05 2.76 8.74
C LEU A 140 6.34 3.19 7.30
N LEU A 141 5.42 3.91 6.66
CA LEU A 141 5.63 4.48 5.32
C LEU A 141 6.82 5.45 5.31
N GLY A 142 6.88 6.38 6.28
CA GLY A 142 7.99 7.32 6.43
C GLY A 142 9.33 6.59 6.61
N TYR A 143 9.36 5.55 7.44
CA TYR A 143 10.54 4.71 7.63
C TYR A 143 10.98 4.02 6.34
N SER A 144 10.04 3.42 5.60
CA SER A 144 10.33 2.76 4.32
C SER A 144 10.86 3.73 3.27
N LEU A 145 10.31 4.94 3.19
CA LEU A 145 10.80 5.98 2.29
C LEU A 145 12.20 6.49 2.67
N GLU A 146 12.48 6.64 3.96
CA GLU A 146 13.79 7.01 4.49
C GLU A 146 14.85 5.97 4.12
N GLN A 147 14.57 4.68 4.40
CA GLN A 147 15.44 3.56 4.03
C GLN A 147 15.70 3.50 2.51
N ASN A 148 14.66 3.70 1.70
CA ASN A 148 14.78 3.74 0.25
C ASN A 148 15.66 4.89 -0.24
N ARG A 149 15.47 6.09 0.32
CA ARG A 149 16.31 7.26 0.00
C ARG A 149 17.76 7.00 0.36
N ASP A 150 18.01 6.51 1.58
CA ASP A 150 19.37 6.30 2.07
C ASP A 150 20.10 5.16 1.31
N ALA A 151 19.36 4.11 0.94
CA ALA A 151 19.87 3.07 0.05
C ALA A 151 20.25 3.65 -1.33
N ARG A 152 19.38 4.50 -1.90
CA ARG A 152 19.64 5.15 -3.19
C ARG A 152 20.84 6.10 -3.15
N HIS A 153 21.02 6.85 -2.06
CA HIS A 153 22.19 7.73 -1.88
C HIS A 153 23.48 6.93 -1.79
N ARG A 154 23.48 5.84 -1.01
CA ARG A 154 24.63 4.92 -0.93
C ARG A 154 24.94 4.34 -2.29
N TRP A 155 23.95 3.85 -3.00
CA TRP A 155 24.09 3.27 -4.33
C TRP A 155 24.74 4.26 -5.34
N ILE A 156 24.29 5.52 -5.38
CA ILE A 156 24.90 6.55 -6.25
C ILE A 156 26.37 6.81 -5.87
N ALA A 157 26.69 6.85 -4.58
CA ALA A 157 28.05 7.06 -4.12
C ALA A 157 28.96 5.88 -4.51
N GLU A 158 28.47 4.64 -4.37
CA GLU A 158 29.18 3.43 -4.74
C GLU A 158 29.41 3.34 -6.26
N ILE A 159 28.38 3.62 -7.08
CA ILE A 159 28.53 3.71 -8.54
C ILE A 159 29.66 4.70 -8.91
N SER A 160 29.65 5.88 -8.28
CA SER A 160 30.64 6.91 -8.56
C SER A 160 32.06 6.42 -8.23
N HIS A 161 32.19 5.60 -7.21
CA HIS A 161 33.46 4.97 -6.82
C HIS A 161 33.88 3.90 -7.80
N GLU A 162 32.99 2.99 -8.17
CA GLU A 162 33.26 1.89 -9.11
C GLU A 162 33.56 2.36 -10.54
N LEU A 163 32.98 3.50 -10.95
CA LEU A 163 33.32 4.14 -12.24
C LEU A 163 34.67 4.89 -12.19
N ARG A 164 35.04 5.47 -11.06
CA ARG A 164 36.25 6.27 -10.92
C ARG A 164 37.52 5.42 -11.00
N THR A 165 37.47 4.21 -10.45
CA THR A 165 38.63 3.31 -10.40
C THR A 165 39.14 2.92 -11.80
N PRO A 166 38.33 2.31 -12.70
CA PRO A 166 38.77 1.97 -14.05
C PRO A 166 39.14 3.19 -14.87
N LEU A 167 38.41 4.31 -14.67
CA LEU A 167 38.74 5.55 -15.35
C LEU A 167 40.11 6.11 -14.92
N ALA A 168 40.48 5.99 -13.64
CA ALA A 168 41.79 6.40 -13.14
C ALA A 168 42.92 5.51 -13.67
N VAL A 169 42.66 4.20 -13.77
CA VAL A 169 43.62 3.26 -14.39
C VAL A 169 43.84 3.58 -15.86
N LEU A 170 42.75 3.71 -16.64
CA LEU A 170 42.83 4.11 -18.05
C LEU A 170 43.60 5.42 -18.24
N ARG A 171 43.29 6.43 -17.43
CA ARG A 171 44.01 7.71 -17.50
C ARG A 171 45.47 7.56 -17.16
N GLY A 172 45.79 6.82 -16.09
CA GLY A 172 47.20 6.60 -15.70
C GLY A 172 47.99 5.84 -16.72
N GLU A 173 47.43 4.82 -17.39
CA GLU A 173 48.07 4.09 -18.47
C GLU A 173 48.34 4.99 -19.70
N ILE A 174 47.34 5.82 -20.08
CA ILE A 174 47.49 6.78 -21.17
C ILE A 174 48.55 7.84 -20.85
N GLU A 175 48.52 8.41 -19.63
CA GLU A 175 49.51 9.39 -19.15
C GLU A 175 50.93 8.77 -19.15
N ALA A 176 51.08 7.52 -18.71
CA ALA A 176 52.37 6.79 -18.72
C ALA A 176 52.94 6.61 -20.14
N VAL A 177 52.06 6.40 -21.12
CA VAL A 177 52.48 6.33 -22.54
C VAL A 177 52.83 7.73 -23.08
N GLN A 178 52.09 8.77 -22.75
CA GLN A 178 52.35 10.15 -23.15
C GLN A 178 53.67 10.69 -22.59
N ASP A 179 53.97 10.32 -21.34
CA ASP A 179 55.22 10.72 -20.67
C ASP A 179 56.42 9.87 -21.09
N GLY A 180 56.21 8.86 -21.96
CA GLY A 180 57.30 7.97 -22.43
C GLY A 180 57.77 6.96 -21.39
N VAL A 181 57.06 6.82 -20.27
CA VAL A 181 57.34 5.85 -19.20
C VAL A 181 56.96 4.43 -19.62
N ARG A 182 55.89 4.30 -20.43
CA ARG A 182 55.42 3.03 -20.97
C ARG A 182 55.39 3.09 -22.50
N ILE A 183 55.86 2.03 -23.14
CA ILE A 183 55.80 1.90 -24.60
C ILE A 183 54.40 1.44 -25.00
N MET A 184 53.86 2.01 -26.05
CA MET A 184 52.59 1.56 -26.64
C MET A 184 52.88 0.30 -27.48
N ASP A 185 52.90 -0.83 -26.81
CA ASP A 185 52.98 -2.16 -27.41
C ASP A 185 51.60 -2.85 -27.46
N GLU A 186 51.55 -4.04 -28.04
CA GLU A 186 50.32 -4.84 -28.16
C GLU A 186 49.70 -5.12 -26.78
N GLN A 187 50.51 -5.37 -25.76
CA GLN A 187 50.08 -5.65 -24.40
C GLN A 187 49.48 -4.40 -23.74
N ALA A 188 50.02 -3.21 -23.99
CA ALA A 188 49.46 -1.95 -23.50
C ALA A 188 48.08 -1.67 -24.14
N VAL A 189 47.96 -1.92 -25.45
CA VAL A 189 46.66 -1.77 -26.17
C VAL A 189 45.64 -2.78 -25.66
N GLU A 190 46.02 -4.02 -25.42
CA GLU A 190 45.13 -5.07 -24.87
C GLU A 190 44.68 -4.75 -23.45
N SER A 191 45.56 -4.23 -22.58
CA SER A 191 45.24 -3.74 -21.25
C SER A 191 44.18 -2.62 -21.29
N LEU A 192 44.43 -1.59 -22.11
CA LEU A 192 43.48 -0.48 -22.29
C LEU A 192 42.13 -0.94 -22.84
N HIS A 193 42.14 -1.86 -23.81
CA HIS A 193 40.94 -2.42 -24.41
C HIS A 193 40.15 -3.23 -23.39
N GLY A 194 40.83 -4.04 -22.56
CA GLY A 194 40.22 -4.79 -21.47
C GLY A 194 39.51 -3.89 -20.46
N GLU A 195 40.12 -2.76 -20.10
CA GLU A 195 39.55 -1.80 -19.16
C GLU A 195 38.33 -1.07 -19.75
N VAL A 196 38.37 -0.72 -21.05
CA VAL A 196 37.19 -0.14 -21.75
C VAL A 196 36.03 -1.12 -21.79
N LEU A 197 36.30 -2.40 -22.09
CA LEU A 197 35.25 -3.44 -22.09
C LEU A 197 34.67 -3.67 -20.68
N SER A 198 35.51 -3.59 -19.64
CA SER A 198 35.08 -3.69 -18.25
C SER A 198 34.15 -2.53 -17.86
N LEU A 199 34.53 -1.31 -18.25
CA LEU A 199 33.69 -0.12 -18.03
C LEU A 199 32.36 -0.20 -18.81
N GLY A 200 32.38 -0.69 -20.05
CA GLY A 200 31.18 -0.92 -20.85
C GLY A 200 30.20 -1.88 -20.14
N ARG A 201 30.73 -3.03 -19.66
CA ARG A 201 29.92 -3.99 -18.90
C ARG A 201 29.30 -3.37 -17.63
N LEU A 202 30.07 -2.58 -16.89
CA LEU A 202 29.57 -1.90 -15.69
C LEU A 202 28.40 -0.94 -16.02
N ILE A 203 28.49 -0.20 -17.13
CA ILE A 203 27.44 0.70 -17.60
C ILE A 203 26.18 -0.08 -18.01
N ASP A 204 26.33 -1.20 -18.71
CA ASP A 204 25.23 -2.06 -19.14
C ASP A 204 24.51 -2.70 -17.94
N ASP A 205 25.29 -3.13 -16.93
CA ASP A 205 24.79 -3.66 -15.67
C ASP A 205 23.97 -2.60 -14.90
N LEU A 206 24.49 -1.38 -14.80
CA LEU A 206 23.81 -0.25 -14.16
C LEU A 206 22.53 0.14 -14.91
N HIS A 207 22.57 0.14 -16.24
CA HIS A 207 21.40 0.39 -17.07
C HIS A 207 20.32 -0.68 -16.81
N THR A 208 20.71 -1.95 -16.79
CA THR A 208 19.80 -3.08 -16.52
C THR A 208 19.13 -2.95 -15.16
N LEU A 209 19.88 -2.60 -14.10
CA LEU A 209 19.34 -2.37 -12.77
C LEU A 209 18.40 -1.17 -12.72
N SER A 210 18.79 -0.04 -13.33
CA SER A 210 18.01 1.19 -13.33
C SER A 210 16.66 1.02 -14.03
N VAL A 211 16.62 0.32 -15.16
CA VAL A 211 15.38 0.08 -15.92
C VAL A 211 14.50 -0.98 -15.23
N SER A 212 15.12 -1.95 -14.56
CA SER A 212 14.41 -2.98 -13.79
C SER A 212 13.65 -2.39 -12.60
N ASP A 213 14.22 -1.40 -11.88
CA ASP A 213 13.58 -0.75 -10.73
C ASP A 213 12.31 0.03 -11.09
N VAL A 214 12.20 0.51 -12.32
CA VAL A 214 11.01 1.23 -12.81
C VAL A 214 9.95 0.28 -13.38
N GLY A 215 10.22 -1.05 -13.42
CA GLY A 215 9.34 -2.02 -14.06
C GLY A 215 9.21 -1.85 -15.58
N ALA A 216 10.15 -1.11 -16.20
CA ALA A 216 10.12 -0.71 -17.61
C ALA A 216 10.95 -1.63 -18.53
N LEU A 217 11.49 -2.74 -18.02
CA LEU A 217 12.11 -3.76 -18.88
C LEU A 217 11.00 -4.50 -19.64
N ASP A 218 10.92 -4.28 -20.93
CA ASP A 218 10.08 -5.09 -21.83
C ASP A 218 10.68 -6.49 -21.92
N TYR A 219 10.25 -7.40 -21.03
CA TYR A 219 10.59 -8.81 -21.12
C TYR A 219 9.81 -9.48 -22.24
N ARG A 220 10.51 -10.11 -23.18
CA ARG A 220 9.90 -10.90 -24.26
C ARG A 220 9.58 -12.29 -23.75
N LEU A 221 8.58 -12.37 -22.88
CA LEU A 221 8.17 -13.64 -22.28
C LEU A 221 7.60 -14.58 -23.33
N ALA A 222 8.27 -15.72 -23.54
CA ALA A 222 7.82 -16.82 -24.40
C ALA A 222 7.85 -18.14 -23.63
N VAL A 223 7.14 -19.14 -24.11
CA VAL A 223 7.26 -20.48 -23.56
C VAL A 223 8.55 -21.10 -24.12
N LEU A 224 9.46 -21.47 -23.22
CA LEU A 224 10.76 -22.05 -23.57
C LEU A 224 11.05 -23.32 -22.74
N ASP A 225 11.93 -24.16 -23.27
CA ASP A 225 12.44 -25.32 -22.57
C ASP A 225 13.69 -24.93 -21.76
N LEU A 226 13.52 -24.87 -20.44
CA LEU A 226 14.57 -24.45 -19.53
C LEU A 226 15.75 -25.42 -19.50
N ASN A 227 15.49 -26.74 -19.53
CA ASN A 227 16.56 -27.73 -19.53
C ASN A 227 17.45 -27.60 -20.76
N LYS A 228 16.84 -27.39 -21.91
CA LYS A 228 17.59 -27.17 -23.15
C LYS A 228 18.40 -25.87 -23.10
N LEU A 229 17.79 -24.76 -22.68
CA LEU A 229 18.46 -23.46 -22.58
C LEU A 229 19.68 -23.53 -21.66
N LEU A 230 19.50 -24.13 -20.46
CA LEU A 230 20.59 -24.27 -19.49
C LEU A 230 21.67 -25.22 -19.96
N ALA A 231 21.32 -26.36 -20.59
CA ALA A 231 22.30 -27.30 -21.13
C ALA A 231 23.12 -26.67 -22.25
N ASP A 232 22.48 -26.00 -23.22
CA ASP A 232 23.15 -25.29 -24.33
C ASP A 232 24.09 -24.20 -23.79
N PHE A 233 23.64 -23.47 -22.78
CA PHE A 233 24.48 -22.46 -22.10
C PHE A 233 25.71 -23.11 -21.44
N LEU A 234 25.54 -24.15 -20.60
CA LEU A 234 26.65 -24.81 -19.91
C LEU A 234 27.65 -25.43 -20.90
N ASP A 235 27.17 -25.99 -22.01
CA ASP A 235 28.04 -26.50 -23.07
C ASP A 235 28.88 -25.41 -23.72
N SER A 236 28.36 -24.21 -23.89
CA SER A 236 29.09 -23.05 -24.40
C SER A 236 30.17 -22.51 -23.46
N GLN A 237 30.09 -22.81 -22.16
CA GLN A 237 31.02 -22.30 -21.14
C GLN A 237 32.18 -23.25 -20.81
N GLN A 238 32.32 -24.38 -21.52
CA GLN A 238 33.34 -25.39 -21.22
C GLN A 238 34.77 -24.83 -21.31
N GLU A 239 35.08 -24.00 -22.29
CA GLU A 239 36.38 -23.36 -22.46
C GLU A 239 36.72 -22.43 -21.27
N MET A 240 35.74 -21.58 -20.87
CA MET A 240 35.90 -20.70 -19.71
C MET A 240 36.15 -21.48 -18.42
N LEU A 241 35.46 -22.59 -18.21
CA LEU A 241 35.64 -23.46 -17.05
C LEU A 241 37.02 -24.13 -17.06
N ALA A 242 37.49 -24.59 -18.25
CA ALA A 242 38.81 -25.17 -18.41
C ALA A 242 39.92 -24.14 -18.13
N ASP A 243 39.80 -22.92 -18.62
CA ASP A 243 40.76 -21.82 -18.37
C ASP A 243 40.84 -21.48 -16.87
N ASN A 244 39.77 -21.64 -16.12
CA ASN A 244 39.75 -21.45 -14.67
C ASN A 244 40.04 -22.72 -13.87
N ALA A 245 40.39 -23.83 -14.54
CA ALA A 245 40.63 -25.15 -13.95
C ALA A 245 39.46 -25.67 -13.10
N LEU A 246 38.21 -25.40 -13.50
CA LEU A 246 36.99 -25.82 -12.80
C LEU A 246 36.40 -27.04 -13.43
N THR A 247 35.90 -27.96 -12.60
CA THR A 247 35.20 -29.17 -13.05
C THR A 247 33.70 -28.98 -12.98
N LEU A 248 33.00 -29.13 -14.11
CA LEU A 248 31.52 -29.07 -14.16
C LEU A 248 30.93 -30.48 -14.02
N THR A 249 30.03 -30.64 -13.06
CA THR A 249 29.11 -31.77 -12.99
C THR A 249 27.67 -31.25 -13.09
N ARG A 250 26.82 -31.99 -13.81
CA ARG A 250 25.43 -31.59 -14.01
C ARG A 250 24.47 -32.77 -13.93
N ASP A 251 23.33 -32.55 -13.27
CA ASP A 251 22.19 -33.43 -13.28
C ASP A 251 20.95 -32.69 -13.83
N ILE A 252 20.93 -32.56 -15.15
CA ILE A 252 19.85 -31.94 -15.89
C ILE A 252 19.07 -33.05 -16.58
N GLY A 253 17.81 -33.22 -16.15
CA GLY A 253 16.93 -34.22 -16.73
C GLY A 253 16.75 -34.07 -18.25
N ARG A 254 16.47 -35.17 -18.95
CA ARG A 254 16.19 -35.15 -20.40
C ARG A 254 14.78 -34.70 -20.74
N GLU A 255 13.90 -34.60 -19.75
CA GLU A 255 12.52 -34.17 -19.92
C GLU A 255 12.45 -32.65 -20.16
N GLN A 256 11.52 -32.24 -21.04
CA GLN A 256 11.28 -30.84 -21.28
C GLN A 256 10.66 -30.20 -20.04
N ILE A 257 11.27 -29.16 -19.54
CA ILE A 257 10.71 -28.31 -18.47
C ILE A 257 10.33 -26.98 -19.09
N LEU A 258 9.02 -26.79 -19.28
CA LEU A 258 8.51 -25.56 -19.89
C LEU A 258 8.31 -24.48 -18.83
N VAL A 259 8.87 -23.32 -19.08
CA VAL A 259 8.68 -22.09 -18.29
C VAL A 259 8.26 -20.95 -19.20
N GLN A 260 7.60 -19.95 -18.64
CA GLN A 260 7.34 -18.69 -19.36
C GLN A 260 8.46 -17.72 -19.02
N GLY A 261 9.33 -17.41 -19.98
CA GLY A 261 10.50 -16.59 -19.73
C GLY A 261 11.05 -15.92 -20.97
N ASP A 262 11.99 -15.01 -20.76
CA ASP A 262 12.81 -14.37 -21.78
C ASP A 262 14.15 -15.10 -21.85
N ALA A 263 14.41 -15.78 -22.96
CA ALA A 263 15.60 -16.62 -23.13
C ALA A 263 16.90 -15.82 -22.94
N GLN A 264 16.97 -14.62 -23.49
CA GLN A 264 18.17 -13.76 -23.39
C GLN A 264 18.45 -13.33 -21.95
N ARG A 265 17.38 -13.06 -21.18
CA ARG A 265 17.52 -12.68 -19.77
C ARG A 265 17.88 -13.86 -18.88
N LEU A 266 17.33 -15.04 -19.16
CA LEU A 266 17.72 -16.27 -18.45
C LEU A 266 19.17 -16.67 -18.78
N GLU A 267 19.62 -16.52 -20.02
CA GLU A 267 21.04 -16.67 -20.35
C GLU A 267 21.93 -15.67 -19.59
N GLN A 268 21.48 -14.39 -19.45
CA GLN A 268 22.17 -13.39 -18.64
C GLN A 268 22.23 -13.78 -17.16
N LEU A 269 21.14 -14.35 -16.62
CA LEU A 269 21.13 -14.93 -15.27
C LEU A 269 22.24 -15.97 -15.13
N PHE A 270 22.26 -16.98 -16.01
CA PHE A 270 23.26 -18.06 -15.94
C PHE A 270 24.68 -17.53 -16.14
N ALA A 271 24.88 -16.56 -17.02
CA ALA A 271 26.17 -15.92 -17.22
C ALA A 271 26.68 -15.22 -15.96
N ASN A 272 25.81 -14.51 -15.24
CA ASN A 272 26.14 -13.88 -13.98
C ASN A 272 26.53 -14.88 -12.89
N LEU A 273 25.82 -16.02 -12.82
CA LEU A 273 26.16 -17.10 -11.89
C LEU A 273 27.52 -17.75 -12.28
N MET A 274 27.72 -18.03 -13.56
CA MET A 274 28.96 -18.61 -14.06
C MET A 274 30.18 -17.71 -13.81
N GLN A 275 30.05 -16.42 -14.10
CA GLN A 275 31.11 -15.44 -13.80
C GLN A 275 31.42 -15.37 -12.31
N ASN A 276 30.38 -15.46 -11.46
CA ASN A 276 30.55 -15.49 -10.01
C ASN A 276 31.36 -16.75 -9.61
N THR A 277 30.96 -17.92 -10.10
CA THR A 277 31.65 -19.19 -9.85
C THR A 277 33.13 -19.11 -10.33
N CYS A 278 33.39 -18.75 -11.59
CA CYS A 278 34.76 -18.66 -12.12
C CYS A 278 35.66 -17.67 -11.35
N ARG A 279 35.04 -16.62 -10.77
CA ARG A 279 35.82 -15.58 -10.07
C ARG A 279 36.13 -15.94 -8.63
N TYR A 280 35.24 -16.61 -7.95
CA TYR A 280 35.30 -16.79 -6.51
C TYR A 280 35.66 -18.21 -6.07
N THR A 281 35.45 -19.21 -6.94
CA THR A 281 35.88 -20.58 -6.67
C THR A 281 37.39 -20.72 -6.87
N ASP A 282 38.05 -21.43 -5.96
CA ASP A 282 39.48 -21.68 -6.06
C ASP A 282 39.81 -22.59 -7.24
N SER A 283 41.05 -22.49 -7.78
CA SER A 283 41.54 -23.40 -8.82
C SER A 283 41.38 -24.87 -8.43
N GLU A 284 41.10 -25.74 -9.41
CA GLU A 284 40.76 -27.16 -9.21
C GLU A 284 39.46 -27.38 -8.45
N GLY A 285 38.64 -26.33 -8.32
CA GLY A 285 37.29 -26.41 -7.71
C GLY A 285 36.27 -27.08 -8.63
N ALA A 286 35.07 -27.17 -8.12
CA ALA A 286 33.94 -27.81 -8.81
C ALA A 286 32.71 -26.91 -8.83
N LEU A 287 31.99 -27.02 -9.95
CA LEU A 287 30.62 -26.52 -10.10
C LEU A 287 29.67 -27.71 -10.30
N HIS A 288 28.63 -27.77 -9.50
CA HIS A 288 27.55 -28.76 -9.68
C HIS A 288 26.22 -28.02 -9.93
N VAL A 289 25.52 -28.43 -11.00
CA VAL A 289 24.21 -27.85 -11.37
C VAL A 289 23.18 -28.94 -11.45
N ASP A 290 22.13 -28.84 -10.63
CA ASP A 290 21.01 -29.78 -10.57
C ASP A 290 19.70 -29.06 -10.96
N VAL A 291 18.82 -29.77 -11.69
CA VAL A 291 17.49 -29.25 -12.07
C VAL A 291 16.42 -30.26 -11.73
N LYS A 292 15.49 -29.88 -10.87
CA LYS A 292 14.38 -30.72 -10.43
C LYS A 292 13.06 -29.98 -10.40
N ILE A 293 11.97 -30.74 -10.54
CA ILE A 293 10.61 -30.22 -10.29
C ILE A 293 10.28 -30.53 -8.82
N ALA A 294 9.86 -29.52 -8.11
CA ALA A 294 9.43 -29.63 -6.71
C ALA A 294 8.07 -28.97 -6.50
N ASN A 295 7.27 -29.58 -5.62
CA ASN A 295 6.06 -28.92 -5.14
C ASN A 295 6.45 -28.05 -3.94
N LEU A 296 6.42 -26.73 -4.13
CA LEU A 296 6.89 -25.78 -3.14
C LEU A 296 5.72 -25.23 -2.31
N ASN A 297 5.82 -25.39 -1.01
CA ASN A 297 4.97 -24.71 -0.03
C ASN A 297 5.63 -23.41 0.46
N SER A 298 6.13 -22.59 -0.48
CA SER A 298 6.67 -21.27 -0.15
C SER A 298 5.59 -20.19 -0.27
N ASP A 299 5.82 -19.02 0.34
CA ASP A 299 4.88 -17.88 0.30
C ASP A 299 4.52 -17.44 -1.13
N LYS A 300 5.39 -17.71 -2.12
CA LYS A 300 5.16 -17.39 -3.54
C LYS A 300 4.50 -18.53 -4.32
N PHE A 301 4.70 -19.78 -3.91
CA PHE A 301 4.27 -20.98 -4.66
C PHE A 301 3.34 -21.89 -3.83
N SER A 302 2.31 -21.33 -3.17
CA SER A 302 1.39 -22.10 -2.33
C SER A 302 0.77 -23.29 -3.07
N GLY A 303 1.42 -24.46 -3.00
CA GLY A 303 0.93 -25.73 -3.58
C GLY A 303 1.03 -25.84 -5.10
N SER A 304 1.85 -25.03 -5.77
CA SER A 304 2.12 -25.11 -7.20
C SER A 304 3.45 -25.81 -7.47
N ASP A 305 3.54 -26.57 -8.54
CA ASP A 305 4.81 -27.13 -8.99
C ASP A 305 5.70 -26.04 -9.56
N ALA A 306 6.95 -26.02 -9.14
CA ALA A 306 7.97 -25.11 -9.64
C ALA A 306 9.21 -25.92 -10.07
N VAL A 307 9.98 -25.37 -11.00
CA VAL A 307 11.31 -25.88 -11.30
C VAL A 307 12.30 -25.22 -10.35
N VAL A 308 13.17 -26.04 -9.78
CA VAL A 308 14.27 -25.63 -8.90
C VAL A 308 15.57 -25.91 -9.62
N ILE A 309 16.39 -24.87 -9.76
CA ILE A 309 17.78 -24.96 -10.23
C ILE A 309 18.66 -24.77 -9.01
N ASP A 310 19.40 -25.78 -8.65
CA ASP A 310 20.41 -25.74 -7.60
C ASP A 310 21.80 -25.61 -8.23
N TRP A 311 22.50 -24.54 -7.86
CA TRP A 311 23.82 -24.16 -8.39
C TRP A 311 24.80 -24.15 -7.25
N PHE A 312 25.70 -25.16 -7.19
CA PHE A 312 26.66 -25.35 -6.12
C PHE A 312 28.08 -25.10 -6.63
N ASP A 313 28.80 -24.19 -6.01
CA ASP A 313 30.24 -24.12 -6.22
C ASP A 313 31.02 -24.62 -4.99
N SER A 314 32.30 -24.91 -5.19
CA SER A 314 33.19 -25.30 -4.13
C SER A 314 33.87 -24.08 -3.49
N SER A 315 34.65 -24.36 -2.42
CA SER A 315 35.39 -23.36 -1.65
C SER A 315 36.09 -22.25 -2.47
N PRO A 316 36.21 -21.03 -1.92
CA PRO A 316 35.80 -20.67 -0.57
C PRO A 316 34.33 -20.26 -0.48
N GLY A 317 33.72 -20.55 0.66
CA GLY A 317 32.36 -20.11 0.96
C GLY A 317 32.26 -18.66 1.41
N VAL A 318 31.06 -18.27 1.76
CA VAL A 318 30.72 -16.95 2.29
C VAL A 318 30.26 -17.07 3.74
N GLU A 319 30.64 -16.13 4.60
CA GLU A 319 30.19 -16.10 5.98
C GLU A 319 28.66 -16.00 6.07
N SER A 320 28.06 -16.67 7.06
CA SER A 320 26.60 -16.76 7.21
C SER A 320 25.90 -15.40 7.27
N ASP A 321 26.54 -14.42 7.91
CA ASP A 321 26.00 -13.05 8.05
C ASP A 321 25.97 -12.28 6.74
N ALA A 322 26.85 -12.63 5.79
CA ALA A 322 26.93 -11.99 4.49
C ALA A 322 25.97 -12.59 3.43
N LEU A 323 25.47 -13.83 3.65
CA LEU A 323 24.62 -14.54 2.70
C LEU A 323 23.35 -13.75 2.33
N SER A 324 22.73 -13.07 3.29
CA SER A 324 21.53 -12.27 3.05
C SER A 324 21.79 -11.01 2.21
N GLN A 325 23.03 -10.51 2.22
CA GLN A 325 23.44 -9.28 1.55
C GLN A 325 24.04 -9.53 0.15
N LEU A 326 24.28 -10.80 -0.25
CA LEU A 326 24.90 -11.13 -1.55
C LEU A 326 24.12 -10.61 -2.76
N PHE A 327 22.81 -10.39 -2.58
CA PHE A 327 21.95 -9.88 -3.64
C PHE A 327 21.78 -8.35 -3.59
N ASP A 328 22.39 -7.68 -2.62
CA ASP A 328 22.36 -6.22 -2.58
C ASP A 328 23.31 -5.67 -3.66
N PRO A 329 22.90 -4.66 -4.42
CA PRO A 329 23.74 -4.07 -5.46
C PRO A 329 25.09 -3.60 -4.89
N LEU A 330 26.19 -3.89 -5.59
CA LEU A 330 27.57 -3.50 -5.25
C LEU A 330 28.10 -4.13 -3.94
N PHE A 331 27.33 -5.03 -3.30
CA PHE A 331 27.82 -5.73 -2.12
C PHE A 331 28.97 -6.68 -2.47
N ARG A 332 30.03 -6.62 -1.66
CA ARG A 332 31.21 -7.48 -1.76
C ARG A 332 31.73 -7.81 -0.38
N THR A 333 32.13 -9.07 -0.17
CA THR A 333 32.79 -9.48 1.09
C THR A 333 34.17 -8.87 1.17
N GLU A 334 34.71 -8.68 2.40
CA GLU A 334 36.07 -8.13 2.60
C GLU A 334 37.15 -8.98 1.91
N SER A 335 37.00 -10.30 1.93
CA SER A 335 37.90 -11.24 1.26
C SER A 335 37.89 -11.07 -0.28
N SER A 336 36.77 -10.66 -0.85
CA SER A 336 36.60 -10.45 -2.28
C SER A 336 37.16 -9.09 -2.77
N ARG A 337 37.28 -8.11 -1.88
CA ARG A 337 37.88 -6.79 -2.20
C ARG A 337 39.40 -6.85 -2.44
N ASN A 338 40.06 -7.83 -1.85
CA ASN A 338 41.49 -8.01 -1.89
C ASN A 338 41.99 -8.85 -3.10
N ARG A 339 41.08 -9.41 -3.89
CA ARG A 339 41.47 -10.17 -5.09
C ARG A 339 41.69 -9.21 -6.27
N GLU A 340 42.77 -9.41 -6.99
CA GLU A 340 43.29 -8.57 -8.10
C GLU A 340 42.26 -8.44 -9.27
N TYR A 341 41.30 -9.33 -9.36
CA TYR A 341 40.22 -9.36 -10.37
C TYR A 341 38.84 -9.13 -9.72
N GLY A 342 38.68 -8.03 -8.98
CA GLY A 342 37.42 -7.74 -8.29
C GLY A 342 36.27 -7.49 -9.25
N GLY A 343 35.07 -8.11 -8.97
CA GLY A 343 33.83 -7.88 -9.69
C GLY A 343 33.12 -6.60 -9.25
N THR A 344 32.17 -6.15 -10.08
CA THR A 344 31.35 -4.97 -9.82
C THR A 344 30.37 -5.14 -8.64
N GLY A 345 30.15 -6.37 -8.17
CA GLY A 345 29.12 -6.66 -7.16
C GLY A 345 27.68 -6.52 -7.68
N LEU A 346 27.50 -6.38 -9.00
CA LEU A 346 26.18 -6.21 -9.62
C LEU A 346 25.59 -7.53 -10.12
N GLY A 347 26.40 -8.54 -10.43
CA GLY A 347 25.97 -9.76 -11.10
C GLY A 347 24.85 -10.51 -10.34
N LEU A 348 24.99 -10.73 -9.02
CA LEU A 348 23.99 -11.42 -8.23
C LEU A 348 22.72 -10.57 -8.00
N SER A 349 22.84 -9.27 -7.91
CA SER A 349 21.68 -8.39 -7.84
C SER A 349 20.88 -8.38 -9.14
N ILE A 350 21.55 -8.40 -10.29
CA ILE A 350 20.91 -8.56 -11.62
C ILE A 350 20.26 -9.95 -11.71
N ALA A 351 20.94 -11.00 -11.27
CA ALA A 351 20.41 -12.36 -11.24
C ALA A 351 19.08 -12.40 -10.46
N LYS A 352 19.03 -11.81 -9.27
CA LYS A 352 17.82 -11.70 -8.45
C LYS A 352 16.70 -10.97 -9.19
N ARG A 353 17.00 -9.83 -9.83
CA ARG A 353 15.98 -9.06 -10.58
C ARG A 353 15.42 -9.85 -11.77
N ILE A 354 16.27 -10.57 -12.49
CA ILE A 354 15.81 -11.44 -13.59
C ILE A 354 14.86 -12.51 -13.05
N VAL A 355 15.24 -13.20 -11.97
CA VAL A 355 14.41 -14.24 -11.36
C VAL A 355 13.08 -13.67 -10.87
N GLU A 356 13.09 -12.52 -10.20
CA GLU A 356 11.88 -11.84 -9.72
C GLU A 356 10.96 -11.42 -10.86
N ALA A 357 11.50 -10.94 -11.97
CA ALA A 357 10.74 -10.59 -13.17
C ALA A 357 10.08 -11.80 -13.84
N HIS A 358 10.66 -12.99 -13.67
CA HIS A 358 10.10 -14.28 -14.07
C HIS A 358 9.19 -14.89 -12.99
N GLN A 359 8.76 -14.08 -11.99
CA GLN A 359 7.90 -14.50 -10.88
C GLN A 359 8.54 -15.60 -10.00
N GLY A 360 9.85 -15.76 -10.08
CA GLY A 360 10.65 -16.72 -9.34
C GLY A 360 11.17 -16.19 -8.00
N SER A 361 11.95 -17.03 -7.33
CA SER A 361 12.75 -16.65 -6.15
C SER A 361 14.16 -17.21 -6.25
N ILE A 362 15.13 -16.48 -5.67
CA ILE A 362 16.53 -16.93 -5.56
C ILE A 362 16.98 -16.80 -4.12
N LYS A 363 17.70 -17.79 -3.63
CA LYS A 363 18.26 -17.84 -2.28
C LYS A 363 19.71 -18.28 -2.33
N ALA A 364 20.49 -17.79 -1.37
CA ALA A 364 21.88 -18.17 -1.17
C ALA A 364 22.04 -18.89 0.17
N THR A 365 22.71 -20.03 0.14
CA THR A 365 23.07 -20.81 1.32
C THR A 365 24.50 -21.32 1.17
N GLN A 366 25.04 -21.94 2.22
CA GLN A 366 26.34 -22.59 2.12
C GLN A 366 26.22 -23.87 1.29
N SER A 367 27.17 -24.08 0.40
CA SER A 367 27.28 -25.27 -0.43
C SER A 367 27.84 -26.44 0.36
N GLU A 368 27.34 -27.65 0.12
CA GLU A 368 27.91 -28.89 0.63
C GLU A 368 29.34 -29.14 0.07
N LEU A 369 29.67 -28.50 -1.04
CA LEU A 369 31.02 -28.51 -1.63
C LEU A 369 31.98 -27.50 -0.97
N GLY A 370 31.52 -26.76 0.02
CA GLY A 370 32.30 -25.81 0.81
C GLY A 370 32.24 -24.36 0.28
N GLY A 371 31.53 -24.09 -0.80
CA GLY A 371 31.35 -22.77 -1.40
C GLY A 371 29.97 -22.19 -1.20
N LEU A 372 29.40 -21.64 -2.27
CA LEU A 372 28.07 -21.03 -2.30
C LEU A 372 27.05 -21.95 -3.00
N HIS A 373 25.88 -22.09 -2.42
CA HIS A 373 24.72 -22.71 -3.04
C HIS A 373 23.68 -21.64 -3.36
N LEU A 374 23.41 -21.48 -4.65
CA LEU A 374 22.35 -20.60 -5.16
C LEU A 374 21.18 -21.47 -5.62
N GLN A 375 20.05 -21.32 -4.97
CA GLN A 375 18.81 -22.02 -5.31
C GLN A 375 17.87 -21.06 -6.01
N ILE A 376 17.46 -21.39 -7.24
CA ILE A 376 16.57 -20.60 -8.08
C ILE A 376 15.28 -21.39 -8.28
N GLU A 377 14.16 -20.77 -7.98
CA GLU A 377 12.83 -21.31 -8.16
C GLU A 377 12.10 -20.54 -9.25
N LEU A 378 11.59 -21.21 -10.30
CA LEU A 378 10.81 -20.58 -11.36
C LEU A 378 9.46 -21.30 -11.51
N PRO A 379 8.36 -20.59 -11.81
CA PRO A 379 7.06 -21.21 -12.01
C PRO A 379 7.04 -22.06 -13.28
N LEU A 380 6.50 -23.27 -13.21
CA LEU A 380 6.26 -24.10 -14.37
C LEU A 380 5.16 -23.51 -15.26
N PHE A 381 5.37 -23.57 -16.56
CA PHE A 381 4.32 -23.23 -17.51
C PHE A 381 3.27 -24.34 -17.54
N CYS A 382 2.20 -24.20 -16.72
CA CYS A 382 1.03 -25.05 -16.82
C CYS A 382 0.17 -24.57 -18.00
N LYS A 383 0.09 -25.40 -19.05
CA LYS A 383 -0.92 -25.21 -20.09
C LYS A 383 -2.29 -25.33 -19.40
N GLN A 384 -2.95 -24.20 -19.11
CA GLN A 384 -4.31 -24.23 -18.59
C GLN A 384 -5.11 -25.19 -19.46
N ARG A 385 -5.61 -26.28 -18.87
CA ARG A 385 -6.66 -27.07 -19.47
C ARG A 385 -7.81 -26.11 -19.74
N ALA A 386 -7.98 -25.75 -21.00
CA ALA A 386 -9.16 -25.02 -21.45
C ALA A 386 -10.37 -25.82 -20.90
N SER A 387 -10.99 -25.32 -19.86
CA SER A 387 -12.26 -25.84 -19.38
C SER A 387 -13.25 -25.62 -20.52
N LYS A 388 -13.63 -26.70 -21.19
CA LYS A 388 -14.80 -26.72 -22.04
C LYS A 388 -15.98 -26.30 -21.17
N VAL A 389 -16.50 -25.11 -21.43
CA VAL A 389 -17.89 -24.72 -21.13
C VAL A 389 -18.74 -25.04 -22.34
#